data_383bd2024ed83b894bf992ad2a39bed1
#
_entry.id   383bd2024ed83b894bf992ad2a39bed1
#
_cell.length_a   1.000
_cell.length_b   1.000
_cell.length_c   1.000
_cell.angle_alpha   90.00
_cell.angle_beta   90.00
_cell.angle_gamma   90.00
#
_symmetry.space_group_name_H-M   'P 1'
#
loop_
_entity.id
_entity.type
_entity.pdbx_description
1 polymer ?
#
loop_
_entity_poly.entity_id
_entity_poly.type
_entity_poly.pdbx_seq_one_letter_code
_entity_poly.pdbx_strand_id
1 'polypeptide(L)'
;MASRRHAEELILQGRVRLNGIVVKLGDKADPSRDRLEVDGKRIEPLDRPKFVYLLLNKPNDVISTCQDQAQRKTVLDLLPPHLREGKGIHPVGRLDRHSTGALLLTNDGELTLRLTHPRYHLPKTYDVWVSGHPTEKQLDQWEQGIMLDDKKTLPAKIEIVDYDRTRTCLEITLTEGRNRQIRRIAEEFGFEVLKLHRRAIGDIKLNSSQDRLVSGQYRSLKPAEISFLKRHVKLEHQPQKVTVRTKR
;
A
#
# COMPACT_ATOMS: atom_id res chain seq x y z
N MET A 1 1.94 14.16 -14.42
CA MET A 1 3.02 13.65 -13.54
C MET A 1 3.47 12.30 -14.07
N ALA A 2 4.78 12.07 -14.26
CA ALA A 2 5.29 10.81 -14.77
C ALA A 2 5.42 9.78 -13.64
N SER A 3 5.24 8.46 -13.94
CA SER A 3 5.63 7.40 -13.02
C SER A 3 7.16 7.40 -12.87
N ARG A 4 7.68 6.80 -11.78
CA ARG A 4 9.15 6.68 -11.59
C ARG A 4 9.84 6.04 -12.80
N ARG A 5 9.30 4.94 -13.34
CA ARG A 5 9.84 4.29 -14.54
C ARG A 5 9.83 5.21 -15.76
N HIS A 6 8.73 5.93 -15.98
CA HIS A 6 8.66 6.87 -17.08
C HIS A 6 9.62 8.06 -16.90
N ALA A 7 9.82 8.54 -15.65
CA ALA A 7 10.85 9.54 -15.37
C ALA A 7 12.28 9.01 -15.66
N GLU A 8 12.56 7.77 -15.29
CA GLU A 8 13.82 7.10 -15.60
C GLU A 8 14.02 6.96 -17.12
N GLU A 9 12.98 6.64 -17.89
CA GLU A 9 13.01 6.60 -19.36
C GLU A 9 13.31 7.97 -19.95
N LEU A 10 12.69 9.05 -19.46
CA LEU A 10 12.97 10.42 -19.90
C LEU A 10 14.42 10.83 -19.63
N ILE A 11 14.99 10.41 -18.49
CA ILE A 11 16.40 10.65 -18.14
C ILE A 11 17.31 9.90 -19.12
N LEU A 12 17.04 8.61 -19.38
CA LEU A 12 17.82 7.80 -20.33
C LEU A 12 17.77 8.34 -21.76
N GLN A 13 16.66 8.98 -22.15
CA GLN A 13 16.50 9.64 -23.43
C GLN A 13 17.18 11.03 -23.51
N GLY A 14 17.84 11.49 -22.40
CA GLY A 14 18.50 12.80 -22.36
C GLY A 14 17.54 14.00 -22.35
N ARG A 15 16.25 13.79 -22.08
CA ARG A 15 15.18 14.80 -22.10
C ARG A 15 15.05 15.59 -20.79
N VAL A 16 15.81 15.20 -19.77
CA VAL A 16 15.79 15.85 -18.45
C VAL A 16 17.09 16.62 -18.24
N ARG A 17 16.98 17.89 -17.82
CA ARG A 17 18.11 18.76 -17.50
C ARG A 17 18.00 19.30 -16.09
N LEU A 18 19.11 19.38 -15.41
CA LEU A 18 19.28 20.01 -14.11
C LEU A 18 20.25 21.20 -14.26
N ASN A 19 19.79 22.41 -14.00
CA ASN A 19 20.58 23.63 -14.19
C ASN A 19 21.18 23.75 -15.62
N GLY A 20 20.43 23.29 -16.64
CA GLY A 20 20.85 23.29 -18.04
C GLY A 20 21.67 22.09 -18.48
N ILE A 21 22.15 21.24 -17.57
CA ILE A 21 22.96 20.04 -17.85
C ILE A 21 22.08 18.81 -17.94
N VAL A 22 22.29 17.96 -18.95
CA VAL A 22 21.58 16.67 -19.07
C VAL A 22 21.96 15.75 -17.91
N VAL A 23 20.94 15.25 -17.18
CA VAL A 23 21.14 14.39 -16.02
C VAL A 23 21.24 12.91 -16.39
N LYS A 24 21.84 12.14 -15.48
CA LYS A 24 21.94 10.68 -15.54
C LYS A 24 21.14 10.05 -14.40
N LEU A 25 20.83 8.75 -14.55
CA LEU A 25 20.21 7.99 -13.46
C LEU A 25 21.10 8.03 -12.21
N GLY A 26 20.49 8.40 -11.06
CA GLY A 26 21.18 8.50 -9.79
C GLY A 26 21.60 9.92 -9.41
N ASP A 27 21.56 10.89 -10.32
CA ASP A 27 21.80 12.29 -10.01
C ASP A 27 20.78 12.80 -8.98
N LYS A 28 21.24 13.65 -8.08
CA LYS A 28 20.44 14.24 -7.00
C LYS A 28 20.15 15.71 -7.30
N ALA A 29 18.93 16.12 -7.03
CA ALA A 29 18.48 17.50 -7.16
C ALA A 29 17.96 18.02 -5.83
N ASP A 30 18.25 19.28 -5.50
CA ASP A 30 17.64 20.01 -4.41
C ASP A 30 16.46 20.85 -4.97
N PRO A 31 15.20 20.48 -4.66
CA PRO A 31 14.03 21.20 -5.18
C PRO A 31 13.95 22.67 -4.79
N SER A 32 14.73 23.10 -3.79
CA SER A 32 14.76 24.49 -3.32
C SER A 32 15.78 25.38 -4.07
N ARG A 33 16.71 24.77 -4.79
CA ARG A 33 17.84 25.48 -5.41
C ARG A 33 18.00 25.17 -6.89
N ASP A 34 17.67 23.94 -7.28
CA ASP A 34 17.95 23.44 -8.61
C ASP A 34 16.77 23.70 -9.55
N ARG A 35 17.11 24.02 -10.80
CA ARG A 35 16.17 24.20 -11.89
C ARG A 35 16.08 22.91 -12.69
N LEU A 36 14.93 22.23 -12.59
CA LEU A 36 14.63 21.02 -13.35
C LEU A 36 13.84 21.36 -14.61
N GLU A 37 14.27 20.79 -15.74
CA GLU A 37 13.59 20.95 -17.03
C GLU A 37 13.33 19.59 -17.66
N VAL A 38 12.18 19.44 -18.32
CA VAL A 38 11.84 18.27 -19.15
C VAL A 38 11.40 18.80 -20.52
N ASP A 39 12.04 18.35 -21.60
CA ASP A 39 11.80 18.83 -22.97
C ASP A 39 11.90 20.37 -23.09
N GLY A 40 12.84 20.97 -22.38
CA GLY A 40 13.03 22.42 -22.34
C GLY A 40 11.98 23.19 -21.53
N LYS A 41 10.98 22.51 -20.94
CA LYS A 41 10.00 23.13 -20.06
C LYS A 41 10.41 23.00 -18.61
N ARG A 42 10.45 24.11 -17.89
CA ARG A 42 10.75 24.15 -16.46
C ARG A 42 9.64 23.47 -15.68
N ILE A 43 10.02 22.61 -14.73
CA ILE A 43 9.11 21.97 -13.78
C ILE A 43 9.11 22.79 -12.49
N GLU A 44 7.96 23.36 -12.16
CA GLU A 44 7.81 24.13 -10.93
C GLU A 44 7.33 23.25 -9.78
N PRO A 45 7.80 23.50 -8.54
CA PRO A 45 7.33 22.77 -7.34
C PRO A 45 5.81 22.90 -7.10
N LEU A 46 5.20 24.02 -7.57
CA LEU A 46 3.77 24.30 -7.47
C LEU A 46 2.91 23.39 -8.37
N ASP A 47 3.49 22.74 -9.37
CA ASP A 47 2.79 21.83 -10.29
C ASP A 47 2.49 20.47 -9.66
N ARG A 48 2.84 20.25 -8.40
CA ARG A 48 2.55 18.99 -7.69
C ARG A 48 1.06 18.92 -7.35
N PRO A 49 0.37 17.85 -7.74
CA PRO A 49 -1.01 17.66 -7.33
C PRO A 49 -1.09 17.53 -5.80
N LYS A 50 -2.14 18.07 -5.21
CA LYS A 50 -2.42 17.86 -3.77
C LYS A 50 -2.41 16.39 -3.44
N PHE A 51 -1.93 16.07 -2.25
CA PHE A 51 -1.94 14.67 -1.78
C PHE A 51 -3.37 14.16 -1.63
N VAL A 52 -3.57 12.95 -2.12
CA VAL A 52 -4.84 12.21 -2.06
C VAL A 52 -4.58 10.93 -1.28
N TYR A 53 -5.48 10.63 -0.35
CA TYR A 53 -5.41 9.43 0.48
C TYR A 53 -6.77 8.74 0.46
N LEU A 54 -6.84 7.54 -0.07
CA LEU A 54 -8.08 6.78 -0.23
C LEU A 54 -7.97 5.42 0.43
N LEU A 55 -9.09 4.95 0.97
CA LEU A 55 -9.32 3.56 1.35
C LEU A 55 -10.26 2.95 0.32
N LEU A 56 -9.81 1.92 -0.38
CA LEU A 56 -10.58 1.12 -1.30
C LEU A 56 -10.96 -0.21 -0.64
N ASN A 57 -12.21 -0.64 -0.76
CA ASN A 57 -12.59 -2.03 -0.54
C ASN A 57 -12.39 -2.81 -1.85
N LYS A 58 -11.18 -3.35 -2.04
CA LYS A 58 -10.82 -4.06 -3.25
C LYS A 58 -11.71 -5.29 -3.46
N PRO A 59 -12.43 -5.40 -4.57
CA PRO A 59 -13.22 -6.60 -4.90
C PRO A 59 -12.32 -7.76 -5.33
N ASN A 60 -12.94 -8.95 -5.47
CA ASN A 60 -12.29 -10.09 -6.09
C ASN A 60 -11.98 -9.82 -7.57
N ASP A 61 -11.02 -10.53 -8.13
CA ASP A 61 -10.65 -10.52 -9.55
C ASP A 61 -10.11 -9.18 -10.09
N VAL A 62 -9.65 -8.30 -9.23
CA VAL A 62 -9.01 -7.02 -9.56
C VAL A 62 -7.56 -7.03 -9.10
N ILE A 63 -6.63 -6.49 -9.91
CA ILE A 63 -5.19 -6.49 -9.60
C ILE A 63 -4.73 -5.17 -8.99
N SER A 64 -3.82 -5.28 -8.00
CA SER A 64 -3.23 -4.14 -7.28
C SER A 64 -2.02 -3.59 -8.04
N THR A 65 -2.25 -2.99 -9.21
CA THR A 65 -1.23 -2.33 -10.05
C THR A 65 -1.76 -1.04 -10.64
N CYS A 66 -0.85 -0.17 -11.08
CA CYS A 66 -1.20 1.04 -11.82
C CYS A 66 -1.50 0.77 -13.29
N GLN A 67 -0.83 -0.23 -13.87
CA GLN A 67 -0.99 -0.66 -15.27
C GLN A 67 -0.84 -2.17 -15.35
N ASP A 68 -1.57 -2.80 -16.27
CA ASP A 68 -1.46 -4.22 -16.55
C ASP A 68 -1.30 -4.45 -18.07
N GLN A 69 -0.24 -5.14 -18.44
CA GLN A 69 0.05 -5.46 -19.85
C GLN A 69 -0.96 -6.41 -20.47
N ALA A 70 -1.61 -7.25 -19.65
CA ALA A 70 -2.65 -8.19 -20.08
C ALA A 70 -4.08 -7.59 -20.03
N GLN A 71 -4.20 -6.27 -19.90
CA GLN A 71 -5.46 -5.52 -19.88
C GLN A 71 -6.50 -6.02 -18.86
N ARG A 72 -6.05 -6.66 -17.79
CA ARG A 72 -6.94 -7.07 -16.69
C ARG A 72 -7.35 -5.85 -15.88
N LYS A 73 -8.53 -5.90 -15.28
CA LYS A 73 -9.05 -4.82 -14.43
C LYS A 73 -8.12 -4.55 -13.25
N THR A 74 -7.73 -3.29 -13.09
CA THR A 74 -6.84 -2.82 -12.02
C THR A 74 -7.61 -2.07 -10.93
N VAL A 75 -6.98 -1.85 -9.77
CA VAL A 75 -7.56 -1.04 -8.70
C VAL A 75 -7.77 0.42 -9.09
N LEU A 76 -7.03 0.93 -10.07
CA LEU A 76 -7.22 2.29 -10.58
C LEU A 76 -8.45 2.41 -11.48
N ASP A 77 -8.88 1.34 -12.14
CA ASP A 77 -10.09 1.32 -12.98
C ASP A 77 -11.38 1.42 -12.14
N LEU A 78 -11.27 1.29 -10.82
CA LEU A 78 -12.37 1.52 -9.87
C LEU A 78 -12.51 2.99 -9.47
N LEU A 79 -11.55 3.84 -9.85
CA LEU A 79 -11.57 5.26 -9.56
C LEU A 79 -12.14 6.06 -10.75
N PRO A 80 -12.83 7.18 -10.49
CA PRO A 80 -13.28 8.06 -11.56
C PRO A 80 -12.09 8.74 -12.29
N PRO A 81 -12.27 9.18 -13.55
CA PRO A 81 -11.19 9.74 -14.36
C PRO A 81 -10.40 10.86 -13.68
N HIS A 82 -11.08 11.78 -12.98
CA HIS A 82 -10.44 12.91 -12.29
C HIS A 82 -9.48 12.51 -11.14
N LEU A 83 -9.59 11.28 -10.59
CA LEU A 83 -8.65 10.72 -9.62
C LEU A 83 -7.60 9.84 -10.30
N ARG A 84 -7.97 9.16 -11.37
CA ARG A 84 -7.09 8.21 -12.08
C ARG A 84 -6.03 8.94 -12.92
N GLU A 85 -6.42 10.01 -13.61
CA GLU A 85 -5.60 10.68 -14.61
C GLU A 85 -4.82 11.86 -14.03
N GLY A 86 -3.51 11.93 -14.33
CA GLY A 86 -2.64 13.04 -13.97
C GLY A 86 -2.34 13.24 -12.48
N LYS A 87 -2.97 12.45 -11.59
CA LYS A 87 -2.79 12.60 -10.12
C LYS A 87 -1.66 11.76 -9.55
N GLY A 88 -1.18 10.73 -10.25
CA GLY A 88 -0.12 9.84 -9.77
C GLY A 88 -0.55 8.91 -8.64
N ILE A 89 -1.86 8.67 -8.49
CA ILE A 89 -2.39 7.75 -7.46
C ILE A 89 -1.94 6.32 -7.77
N HIS A 90 -1.51 5.61 -6.73
CA HIS A 90 -1.04 4.23 -6.81
C HIS A 90 -1.41 3.45 -5.53
N PRO A 91 -1.46 2.12 -5.58
CA PRO A 91 -1.72 1.31 -4.38
C PRO A 91 -0.53 1.29 -3.43
N VAL A 92 -0.81 1.36 -2.13
CA VAL A 92 0.15 1.20 -1.03
C VAL A 92 0.26 -0.28 -0.69
N GLY A 93 1.25 -0.94 -1.26
CA GLY A 93 1.36 -2.39 -1.22
C GLY A 93 0.35 -3.08 -2.13
N ARG A 94 0.07 -4.34 -1.85
CA ARG A 94 -0.78 -5.17 -2.71
C ARG A 94 -1.70 -6.07 -1.91
N LEU A 95 -2.81 -6.42 -2.52
CA LEU A 95 -3.61 -7.61 -2.29
C LEU A 95 -3.57 -8.44 -3.57
N ASP A 96 -3.51 -9.75 -3.44
CA ASP A 96 -3.55 -10.67 -4.58
C ASP A 96 -4.88 -10.52 -5.34
N ARG A 97 -4.94 -11.02 -6.58
CA ARG A 97 -6.12 -10.97 -7.45
C ARG A 97 -7.37 -11.48 -6.73
N HIS A 98 -7.25 -12.63 -6.06
CA HIS A 98 -8.35 -13.31 -5.33
C HIS A 98 -8.44 -12.96 -3.84
N SER A 99 -7.69 -11.96 -3.38
CA SER A 99 -7.82 -11.40 -2.03
C SER A 99 -8.61 -10.09 -2.10
N THR A 100 -9.46 -9.86 -1.11
CA THR A 100 -10.38 -8.71 -1.09
C THR A 100 -10.12 -7.80 0.09
N GLY A 101 -10.75 -6.62 0.12
CA GLY A 101 -10.79 -5.79 1.31
C GLY A 101 -9.91 -4.55 1.27
N ALA A 102 -9.50 -4.07 2.43
CA ALA A 102 -8.84 -2.79 2.64
C ALA A 102 -7.53 -2.64 1.83
N LEU A 103 -7.49 -1.66 0.95
CA LEU A 103 -6.29 -1.27 0.21
C LEU A 103 -6.19 0.25 0.21
N LEU A 104 -5.07 0.78 0.66
CA LEU A 104 -4.78 2.21 0.58
C LEU A 104 -4.31 2.59 -0.82
N LEU A 105 -4.80 3.73 -1.32
CA LEU A 105 -4.34 4.33 -2.57
C LEU A 105 -3.93 5.78 -2.27
N THR A 106 -2.79 6.23 -2.82
CA THR A 106 -2.31 7.60 -2.61
C THR A 106 -1.35 8.01 -3.72
N ASN A 107 -1.10 9.31 -3.85
CA ASN A 107 0.00 9.88 -4.64
C ASN A 107 1.18 10.36 -3.75
N ASP A 108 1.13 10.09 -2.43
CA ASP A 108 2.23 10.36 -1.49
C ASP A 108 3.25 9.21 -1.53
N GLY A 109 4.25 9.36 -2.39
CA GLY A 109 5.28 8.33 -2.59
C GLY A 109 6.16 8.09 -1.35
N GLU A 110 6.42 9.13 -0.55
CA GLU A 110 7.21 9.00 0.68
C GLU A 110 6.46 8.18 1.74
N LEU A 111 5.17 8.47 1.90
CA LEU A 111 4.31 7.68 2.79
C LEU A 111 4.22 6.23 2.30
N THR A 112 4.05 6.01 0.98
CA THR A 112 4.01 4.67 0.39
C THR A 112 5.27 3.88 0.67
N LEU A 113 6.44 4.49 0.44
CA LEU A 113 7.74 3.85 0.68
C LEU A 113 7.86 3.36 2.11
N ARG A 114 7.48 4.18 3.07
CA ARG A 114 7.57 3.83 4.49
C ARG A 114 6.52 2.80 4.90
N LEU A 115 5.26 2.96 4.51
CA LEU A 115 4.19 2.03 4.86
C LEU A 115 4.40 0.61 4.30
N THR A 116 5.10 0.50 3.18
CA THR A 116 5.42 -0.80 2.57
C THR A 116 6.74 -1.39 3.05
N HIS A 117 7.58 -0.61 3.72
CA HIS A 117 8.88 -1.08 4.21
C HIS A 117 8.70 -1.98 5.44
N PRO A 118 9.29 -3.19 5.48
CA PRO A 118 9.11 -4.16 6.56
C PRO A 118 9.39 -3.62 7.97
N ARG A 119 10.34 -2.69 8.11
CA ARG A 119 10.77 -2.15 9.41
C ARG A 119 9.68 -1.42 10.21
N TYR A 120 8.59 -1.00 9.57
CA TYR A 120 7.53 -0.26 10.27
C TYR A 120 6.42 -1.15 10.81
N HIS A 121 6.38 -2.42 10.42
CA HIS A 121 5.48 -3.44 11.00
C HIS A 121 4.02 -2.99 11.14
N LEU A 122 3.50 -2.22 10.16
CA LEU A 122 2.10 -1.78 10.19
C LEU A 122 1.15 -2.99 10.22
N PRO A 123 0.34 -3.18 11.27
CA PRO A 123 -0.53 -4.35 11.38
C PRO A 123 -1.57 -4.39 10.26
N LYS A 124 -1.93 -5.59 9.83
CA LYS A 124 -3.01 -5.82 8.86
C LYS A 124 -3.84 -6.98 9.37
N THR A 125 -5.14 -6.74 9.54
CA THR A 125 -6.08 -7.74 10.07
C THR A 125 -6.93 -8.31 8.94
N TYR A 126 -7.02 -9.62 8.92
CA TYR A 126 -7.70 -10.39 7.88
C TYR A 126 -8.76 -11.31 8.49
N ASP A 127 -9.90 -11.44 7.80
CA ASP A 127 -10.84 -12.54 7.98
C ASP A 127 -10.50 -13.61 6.93
N VAL A 128 -10.17 -14.82 7.41
CA VAL A 128 -9.63 -15.91 6.58
C VAL A 128 -10.47 -17.15 6.78
N TRP A 129 -11.23 -17.53 5.75
CA TRP A 129 -11.91 -18.82 5.75
C TRP A 129 -10.97 -19.90 5.24
N VAL A 130 -10.73 -20.91 6.05
CA VAL A 130 -9.94 -22.09 5.71
C VAL A 130 -10.83 -23.33 5.68
N SER A 131 -10.49 -24.30 4.82
CA SER A 131 -11.14 -25.62 4.82
C SER A 131 -10.82 -26.37 6.12
N GLY A 132 -11.77 -27.13 6.65
CA GLY A 132 -11.57 -27.92 7.86
C GLY A 132 -11.45 -27.09 9.14
N HIS A 133 -10.86 -27.71 10.18
CA HIS A 133 -10.77 -27.15 11.53
C HIS A 133 -9.34 -27.25 12.04
N PRO A 134 -8.58 -26.13 12.07
CA PRO A 134 -7.25 -26.10 12.66
C PRO A 134 -7.31 -26.45 14.15
N THR A 135 -6.39 -27.30 14.62
CA THR A 135 -6.22 -27.60 16.03
C THR A 135 -5.54 -26.46 16.78
N GLU A 136 -5.74 -26.36 18.10
CA GLU A 136 -5.04 -25.38 18.93
C GLU A 136 -3.53 -25.40 18.72
N LYS A 137 -2.92 -26.60 18.68
CA LYS A 137 -1.49 -26.78 18.42
C LYS A 137 -1.04 -26.17 17.09
N GLN A 138 -1.84 -26.29 16.01
CA GLN A 138 -1.52 -25.72 14.71
C GLN A 138 -1.65 -24.18 14.75
N LEU A 139 -2.65 -23.66 15.45
CA LEU A 139 -2.81 -22.21 15.64
C LEU A 139 -1.66 -21.62 16.45
N ASP A 140 -1.25 -22.27 17.55
CA ASP A 140 -0.10 -21.85 18.36
C ASP A 140 1.21 -21.83 17.53
N GLN A 141 1.42 -22.86 16.71
CA GLN A 141 2.58 -22.89 15.80
C GLN A 141 2.54 -21.75 14.79
N TRP A 142 1.37 -21.47 14.21
CA TRP A 142 1.21 -20.35 13.28
C TRP A 142 1.45 -19.02 13.96
N GLU A 143 0.94 -18.81 15.16
CA GLU A 143 1.13 -17.59 15.95
C GLU A 143 2.61 -17.33 16.27
N GLN A 144 3.35 -18.38 16.64
CA GLN A 144 4.79 -18.29 16.93
C GLN A 144 5.64 -18.07 15.68
N GLY A 145 5.06 -18.24 14.49
CA GLY A 145 5.71 -18.16 13.20
C GLY A 145 6.32 -19.47 12.75
N ILE A 146 6.30 -19.70 11.46
CA ILE A 146 6.81 -20.90 10.79
C ILE A 146 7.89 -20.57 9.76
N MET A 147 8.64 -21.56 9.31
CA MET A 147 9.65 -21.38 8.27
C MET A 147 8.99 -21.24 6.90
N LEU A 148 9.27 -20.13 6.20
CA LEU A 148 8.90 -19.89 4.81
C LEU A 148 10.12 -19.33 4.07
N ASP A 149 10.56 -20.00 3.01
CA ASP A 149 11.75 -19.59 2.23
C ASP A 149 12.99 -19.43 3.13
N ASP A 150 13.31 -20.45 3.93
CA ASP A 150 14.45 -20.52 4.86
C ASP A 150 14.49 -19.38 5.91
N LYS A 151 13.38 -18.70 6.09
CA LYS A 151 13.26 -17.64 7.07
C LYS A 151 11.96 -17.74 7.87
N LYS A 152 12.09 -17.75 9.20
CA LYS A 152 10.94 -17.76 10.09
C LYS A 152 10.07 -16.52 9.87
N THR A 153 8.75 -16.71 9.84
CA THR A 153 7.80 -15.58 9.79
C THR A 153 7.76 -14.86 11.14
N LEU A 154 7.37 -13.59 11.11
CA LEU A 154 7.09 -12.89 12.37
C LEU A 154 5.86 -13.49 13.05
N PRO A 155 5.78 -13.38 14.38
CA PRO A 155 4.60 -13.79 15.12
C PRO A 155 3.33 -13.12 14.58
N ALA A 156 2.24 -13.88 14.62
CA ALA A 156 0.91 -13.43 14.25
C ALA A 156 -0.01 -13.49 15.46
N LYS A 157 -1.12 -12.73 15.43
CA LYS A 157 -2.24 -12.96 16.35
C LYS A 157 -3.34 -13.68 15.57
N ILE A 158 -3.87 -14.79 16.12
CA ILE A 158 -4.89 -15.61 15.45
C ILE A 158 -6.01 -15.91 16.43
N GLU A 159 -7.25 -15.68 16.01
CA GLU A 159 -8.45 -16.01 16.77
C GLU A 159 -9.44 -16.72 15.87
N ILE A 160 -10.10 -17.78 16.36
CA ILE A 160 -11.25 -18.36 15.69
C ILE A 160 -12.44 -17.44 15.95
N VAL A 161 -13.04 -16.91 14.88
CA VAL A 161 -14.18 -15.97 14.98
C VAL A 161 -15.50 -16.60 14.55
N ASP A 162 -15.45 -17.67 13.73
CA ASP A 162 -16.63 -18.39 13.26
C ASP A 162 -16.24 -19.77 12.70
N TYR A 163 -17.16 -20.71 12.63
CA TYR A 163 -16.97 -22.01 11.98
C TYR A 163 -18.30 -22.66 11.57
N ASP A 164 -18.25 -23.50 10.57
CA ASP A 164 -19.36 -24.38 10.21
C ASP A 164 -18.85 -25.85 10.11
N ARG A 165 -19.66 -26.75 9.54
CA ARG A 165 -19.33 -28.19 9.48
C ARG A 165 -18.04 -28.52 8.72
N THR A 166 -17.58 -27.65 7.84
CA THR A 166 -16.54 -27.93 6.85
C THR A 166 -15.38 -26.93 6.83
N ARG A 167 -15.52 -25.80 7.52
CA ARG A 167 -14.54 -24.71 7.45
C ARG A 167 -14.54 -23.86 8.73
N THR A 168 -13.44 -23.15 8.92
CA THR A 168 -13.24 -22.23 10.05
C THR A 168 -12.88 -20.84 9.54
N CYS A 169 -13.43 -19.81 10.16
CA CYS A 169 -13.02 -18.42 9.95
C CYS A 169 -12.04 -17.99 11.01
N LEU A 170 -10.85 -17.62 10.60
CA LEU A 170 -9.79 -17.10 11.46
C LEU A 170 -9.69 -15.58 11.28
N GLU A 171 -9.62 -14.84 12.38
CA GLU A 171 -9.09 -13.49 12.38
C GLU A 171 -7.58 -13.55 12.52
N ILE A 172 -6.84 -13.08 11.51
CA ILE A 172 -5.38 -13.10 11.53
C ILE A 172 -4.83 -11.68 11.44
N THR A 173 -4.02 -11.27 12.42
CA THR A 173 -3.29 -10.00 12.38
C THR A 173 -1.81 -10.25 12.16
N LEU A 174 -1.29 -9.71 11.04
CA LEU A 174 0.12 -9.76 10.65
C LEU A 174 0.76 -8.38 10.69
N THR A 175 2.03 -8.32 11.08
CA THR A 175 2.87 -7.11 11.05
C THR A 175 3.85 -7.08 9.87
N GLU A 176 3.92 -8.16 9.09
CA GLU A 176 4.68 -8.27 7.84
C GLU A 176 3.75 -8.60 6.65
N GLY A 177 4.30 -8.82 5.47
CA GLY A 177 3.52 -9.18 4.29
C GLY A 177 4.39 -9.84 3.22
N ARG A 178 4.78 -11.11 3.43
CA ARG A 178 5.47 -11.89 2.41
C ARG A 178 4.49 -12.31 1.31
N ASN A 179 5.04 -12.68 0.16
CA ASN A 179 4.21 -13.15 -0.94
C ASN A 179 3.32 -14.31 -0.51
N ARG A 180 2.01 -14.14 -0.63
CA ARG A 180 0.96 -15.14 -0.32
C ARG A 180 1.12 -15.82 1.06
N GLN A 181 1.66 -15.10 2.06
CA GLN A 181 2.06 -15.65 3.36
C GLN A 181 0.95 -16.47 4.02
N ILE A 182 -0.25 -15.92 4.20
CA ILE A 182 -1.39 -16.60 4.83
C ILE A 182 -1.76 -17.88 4.07
N ARG A 183 -1.80 -17.84 2.73
CA ARG A 183 -2.17 -19.00 1.92
C ARG A 183 -1.14 -20.10 2.00
N ARG A 184 0.14 -19.74 1.98
CA ARG A 184 1.25 -20.69 2.07
C ARG A 184 1.32 -21.36 3.45
N ILE A 185 1.10 -20.59 4.51
CA ILE A 185 1.07 -21.14 5.87
C ILE A 185 -0.12 -22.09 6.05
N ALA A 186 -1.30 -21.71 5.55
CA ALA A 186 -2.46 -22.58 5.60
C ALA A 186 -2.19 -23.91 4.85
N GLU A 187 -1.55 -23.84 3.68
CA GLU A 187 -1.18 -24.99 2.85
C GLU A 187 -0.18 -25.91 3.56
N GLU A 188 0.80 -25.36 4.28
CA GLU A 188 1.75 -26.15 5.12
C GLU A 188 1.05 -26.93 6.23
N PHE A 189 -0.08 -26.42 6.74
CA PHE A 189 -0.91 -27.14 7.72
C PHE A 189 -1.99 -28.03 7.08
N GLY A 190 -2.02 -28.12 5.74
CA GLY A 190 -2.99 -28.92 4.99
C GLY A 190 -4.36 -28.29 4.80
N PHE A 191 -4.48 -26.95 4.94
CA PHE A 191 -5.73 -26.22 4.75
C PHE A 191 -5.73 -25.40 3.46
N GLU A 192 -6.87 -25.38 2.77
CA GLU A 192 -7.10 -24.45 1.66
C GLU A 192 -7.69 -23.13 2.18
N VAL A 193 -7.16 -21.99 1.71
CA VAL A 193 -7.75 -20.67 1.98
C VAL A 193 -8.87 -20.41 0.98
N LEU A 194 -10.11 -20.57 1.42
CA LEU A 194 -11.33 -20.39 0.64
C LEU A 194 -11.65 -18.91 0.39
N LYS A 195 -11.43 -18.05 1.42
CA LYS A 195 -11.65 -16.60 1.33
C LYS A 195 -10.60 -15.88 2.16
N LEU A 196 -10.06 -14.80 1.61
CA LEU A 196 -9.12 -13.92 2.29
C LEU A 196 -9.57 -12.48 2.12
N HIS A 197 -9.97 -11.87 3.23
CA HIS A 197 -10.49 -10.51 3.27
C HIS A 197 -9.73 -9.66 4.26
N ARG A 198 -9.00 -8.64 3.81
CA ARG A 198 -8.32 -7.69 4.70
C ARG A 198 -9.32 -6.66 5.20
N ARG A 199 -9.73 -6.76 6.46
CA ARG A 199 -10.71 -5.86 7.05
C ARG A 199 -10.14 -4.57 7.60
N ALA A 200 -8.82 -4.55 7.95
CA ALA A 200 -8.20 -3.36 8.51
C ALA A 200 -6.70 -3.24 8.16
N ILE A 201 -6.19 -2.02 8.21
CA ILE A 201 -4.78 -1.64 8.11
C ILE A 201 -4.48 -0.71 9.29
N GLY A 202 -3.80 -1.22 10.33
CA GLY A 202 -3.74 -0.56 11.62
C GLY A 202 -5.14 -0.27 12.15
N ASP A 203 -5.38 0.98 12.58
CA ASP A 203 -6.69 1.43 13.08
C ASP A 203 -7.70 1.76 11.97
N ILE A 204 -7.28 1.70 10.70
CA ILE A 204 -8.15 2.03 9.56
C ILE A 204 -8.96 0.80 9.17
N LYS A 205 -10.26 0.83 9.48
CA LYS A 205 -11.21 -0.27 9.21
C LYS A 205 -12.07 0.03 7.99
N LEU A 206 -12.43 -1.02 7.23
CA LEU A 206 -13.40 -0.92 6.12
C LEU A 206 -14.81 -0.59 6.63
N ASN A 207 -15.19 -1.21 7.73
CA ASN A 207 -16.48 -1.05 8.34
C ASN A 207 -16.31 -0.53 9.77
N SER A 208 -17.07 0.48 10.10
CA SER A 208 -17.24 0.98 11.46
C SER A 208 -18.74 0.99 11.80
N SER A 209 -19.09 1.32 13.03
CA SER A 209 -20.50 1.48 13.43
C SER A 209 -21.26 2.54 12.59
N GLN A 210 -20.53 3.47 11.97
CA GLN A 210 -21.10 4.60 11.22
C GLN A 210 -20.89 4.51 9.71
N ASP A 211 -19.87 3.77 9.22
CA ASP A 211 -19.48 3.72 7.82
C ASP A 211 -19.29 2.28 7.36
N ARG A 212 -20.03 1.88 6.33
CA ARG A 212 -19.83 0.61 5.64
C ARG A 212 -19.35 0.85 4.21
N LEU A 213 -18.10 0.51 3.92
CA LEU A 213 -17.55 0.63 2.58
C LEU A 213 -17.84 -0.66 1.79
N VAL A 214 -18.74 -0.57 0.80
CA VAL A 214 -19.14 -1.72 -0.03
C VAL A 214 -17.99 -2.14 -0.95
N SER A 215 -17.97 -3.41 -1.33
CA SER A 215 -16.96 -3.97 -2.27
C SER A 215 -16.92 -3.17 -3.59
N GLY A 216 -15.74 -2.79 -4.03
CA GLY A 216 -15.49 -1.96 -5.20
C GLY A 216 -15.59 -0.46 -4.94
N GLN A 217 -16.09 -0.02 -3.80
CA GLN A 217 -16.16 1.38 -3.43
C GLN A 217 -14.89 1.85 -2.72
N TYR A 218 -14.65 3.16 -2.79
CA TYR A 218 -13.58 3.84 -2.06
C TYR A 218 -14.13 5.05 -1.31
N ARG A 219 -13.38 5.50 -0.31
CA ARG A 219 -13.59 6.79 0.38
C ARG A 219 -12.28 7.49 0.63
N SER A 220 -12.32 8.79 0.84
CA SER A 220 -11.18 9.53 1.36
C SER A 220 -10.86 9.07 2.80
N LEU A 221 -9.58 9.07 3.15
CA LEU A 221 -9.18 8.90 4.54
C LEU A 221 -9.56 10.14 5.36
N LYS A 222 -10.00 9.91 6.60
CA LYS A 222 -10.24 10.97 7.58
C LYS A 222 -8.90 11.59 8.02
N PRO A 223 -8.86 12.87 8.41
CA PRO A 223 -7.61 13.51 8.89
C PRO A 223 -6.90 12.72 10.00
N ALA A 224 -7.66 12.14 10.94
CA ALA A 224 -7.13 11.31 12.01
C ALA A 224 -6.45 10.03 11.48
N GLU A 225 -7.01 9.39 10.43
CA GLU A 225 -6.43 8.21 9.79
C GLU A 225 -5.11 8.56 9.08
N ILE A 226 -5.05 9.71 8.40
CA ILE A 226 -3.83 10.20 7.76
C ILE A 226 -2.75 10.48 8.81
N SER A 227 -3.11 11.17 9.90
CA SER A 227 -2.19 11.45 11.01
C SER A 227 -1.69 10.16 11.67
N PHE A 228 -2.57 9.17 11.88
CA PHE A 228 -2.17 7.84 12.38
C PHE A 228 -1.10 7.21 11.48
N LEU A 229 -1.34 7.14 10.15
CA LEU A 229 -0.37 6.55 9.21
C LEU A 229 0.98 7.27 9.25
N LYS A 230 0.96 8.61 9.23
CA LYS A 230 2.19 9.42 9.27
C LYS A 230 2.96 9.25 10.57
N ARG A 231 2.30 9.24 11.72
CA ARG A 231 2.93 8.97 13.02
C ARG A 231 3.55 7.60 13.07
N HIS A 232 2.80 6.57 12.63
CA HIS A 232 3.28 5.19 12.65
C HIS A 232 4.60 5.01 11.91
N VAL A 233 4.79 5.72 10.79
CA VAL A 233 6.02 5.66 9.99
C VAL A 233 7.00 6.81 10.27
N LYS A 234 6.79 7.56 11.34
CA LYS A 234 7.64 8.69 11.75
C LYS A 234 7.83 9.74 10.66
N LEU A 235 6.74 10.05 9.94
CA LEU A 235 6.67 11.12 8.93
C LEU A 235 6.18 12.45 9.51
N GLU A 236 5.67 12.48 10.75
CA GLU A 236 5.28 13.71 11.42
C GLU A 236 6.52 14.44 11.91
N HIS A 237 6.59 15.72 11.52
CA HIS A 237 7.57 16.73 11.89
C HIS A 237 9.00 16.56 11.33
N GLN A 238 9.16 16.86 10.05
CA GLN A 238 10.15 17.88 9.74
C GLN A 238 9.37 19.19 9.51
N PRO A 239 9.43 20.18 10.42
CA PRO A 239 8.98 21.52 10.10
C PRO A 239 9.81 21.93 8.89
N GLN A 240 9.14 22.32 7.80
CA GLN A 240 9.80 23.02 6.70
C GLN A 240 10.52 24.21 7.35
N LYS A 241 11.84 24.15 7.40
CA LYS A 241 12.67 25.29 7.79
C LYS A 241 12.51 26.35 6.71
N VAL A 242 11.43 27.13 6.81
CA VAL A 242 11.35 28.41 6.14
C VAL A 242 12.33 29.33 6.86
N THR A 243 13.56 29.34 6.39
CA THR A 243 14.53 30.35 6.83
C THR A 243 14.18 31.63 6.10
N VAL A 244 13.32 32.45 6.72
CA VAL A 244 13.15 33.84 6.34
C VAL A 244 14.43 34.56 6.68
N ARG A 245 15.29 34.77 5.71
CA ARG A 245 16.42 35.70 5.85
C ARG A 245 15.88 37.13 5.73
N THR A 246 15.64 37.78 6.82
CA THR A 246 15.54 39.26 6.89
C THR A 246 16.81 39.85 6.33
N LYS A 247 16.74 40.54 5.21
CA LYS A 247 17.81 41.43 4.73
C LYS A 247 17.88 42.60 5.70
N ARG A 248 19.04 42.81 6.32
CA ARG A 248 19.52 44.10 6.78
C ARG A 248 20.34 44.75 5.67
#